data_a6a51f3a4e93a330e3e4a0f5f70d4cbf
#
_entry.id   a6a51f3a4e93a330e3e4a0f5f70d4cbf
#
_cell.length_a   1.000
_cell.length_b   1.000
_cell.length_c   1.000
_cell.angle_alpha   90.00
_cell.angle_beta   90.00
_cell.angle_gamma   90.00
#
_symmetry.space_group_name_H-M   'P 1'
#
loop_
_entity.id
_entity.type
_entity.pdbx_description
1 polymer ?
#
loop_
_entity_poly.entity_id
_entity_poly.type
_entity_poly.pdbx_seq_one_letter_code
_entity_poly.pdbx_strand_id
1 'polypeptide(L)'
;CMTQDGEKSSLGSQTGLGTHLSDGEDVVVNAALPGKPQMLVFVCPETKGTYRGFTYDAIAVAYYNDTVLSAIDSSAFDGAAHSYVIYSDGRVVLDSNADSDDPVYNLLAELRGNSDLSEKKFDALSDDFAQGRNGSMMLTLRGTRYYLVYENIGIQDWIMLGLVPVSVVNAGMDTLWRRTVEIVVVMACLLMGLLIALIVRRSRDALRRRDTEILYRDELFTRLSRNVDDVFLMMDAET
;
A
#
# COMPACT_ATOMS: atom_id res chain seq x y z
N CYS A 1 25.03 -11.12 -33.76
CA CYS A 1 24.02 -11.95 -33.15
C CYS A 1 23.17 -12.59 -34.24
N MET A 2 22.76 -13.84 -34.07
CA MET A 2 21.94 -14.58 -35.01
C MET A 2 20.69 -15.05 -34.24
N THR A 3 19.52 -14.68 -34.72
CA THR A 3 18.26 -15.09 -34.10
C THR A 3 17.93 -16.54 -34.44
N GLN A 4 17.04 -17.17 -33.70
CA GLN A 4 16.55 -18.52 -33.95
C GLN A 4 16.03 -18.71 -35.39
N ASP A 5 15.55 -17.64 -36.01
CA ASP A 5 15.05 -17.61 -37.39
C ASP A 5 16.15 -17.31 -38.43
N GLY A 6 17.41 -17.22 -38.00
CA GLY A 6 18.57 -16.98 -38.87
C GLY A 6 18.77 -15.51 -39.28
N GLU A 7 18.04 -14.59 -38.66
CA GLU A 7 18.21 -13.16 -38.92
C GLU A 7 19.48 -12.64 -38.22
N LYS A 8 20.39 -11.98 -38.97
CA LYS A 8 21.59 -11.38 -38.43
C LYS A 8 21.28 -9.97 -37.96
N SER A 9 21.40 -9.72 -36.67
CA SER A 9 21.36 -8.38 -36.11
C SER A 9 22.61 -8.05 -35.34
N SER A 10 23.04 -6.79 -35.40
CA SER A 10 24.21 -6.31 -34.68
C SER A 10 23.80 -5.69 -33.37
N LEU A 11 24.01 -6.38 -32.28
CA LEU A 11 24.02 -5.79 -30.92
C LEU A 11 25.32 -5.03 -30.62
N GLY A 12 26.24 -5.04 -31.57
CA GLY A 12 27.64 -4.66 -31.36
C GLY A 12 27.95 -3.16 -31.21
N SER A 13 26.95 -2.27 -31.28
CA SER A 13 27.18 -0.85 -30.99
C SER A 13 26.82 -0.46 -29.55
N GLN A 14 26.33 -1.40 -28.74
CA GLN A 14 26.07 -1.16 -27.34
C GLN A 14 27.41 -1.14 -26.59
N THR A 15 27.76 0.02 -26.08
CA THR A 15 29.01 0.27 -25.35
C THR A 15 29.10 -0.67 -24.14
N GLY A 16 30.18 -1.44 -24.10
CA GLY A 16 30.54 -2.31 -22.99
C GLY A 16 30.19 -3.80 -23.14
N LEU A 17 29.23 -4.19 -24.01
CA LEU A 17 28.86 -5.60 -24.15
C LEU A 17 30.05 -6.50 -24.51
N GLY A 18 30.91 -6.06 -25.42
CA GLY A 18 32.07 -6.83 -25.84
C GLY A 18 33.11 -7.04 -24.75
N THR A 19 33.29 -6.08 -23.87
CA THR A 19 34.23 -6.14 -22.75
C THR A 19 33.75 -7.14 -21.69
N HIS A 20 32.53 -7.05 -21.28
CA HIS A 20 31.95 -7.96 -20.30
C HIS A 20 31.86 -9.41 -20.80
N LEU A 21 31.57 -9.61 -22.09
CA LEU A 21 31.61 -10.94 -22.70
C LEU A 21 33.02 -11.55 -22.70
N SER A 22 34.05 -10.72 -22.86
CA SER A 22 35.45 -11.18 -22.79
C SER A 22 35.87 -11.60 -21.39
N ASP A 23 35.27 -10.99 -20.37
CA ASP A 23 35.56 -11.25 -18.96
C ASP A 23 34.77 -12.45 -18.40
N GLY A 24 33.84 -13.04 -19.19
CA GLY A 24 33.07 -14.20 -18.83
C GLY A 24 31.93 -13.88 -17.82
N GLU A 25 31.52 -12.63 -17.75
CA GLU A 25 30.46 -12.18 -16.86
C GLU A 25 29.09 -12.18 -17.54
N ASP A 26 28.06 -12.55 -16.80
CA ASP A 26 26.67 -12.38 -17.22
C ASP A 26 26.35 -10.88 -17.33
N VAL A 27 25.74 -10.49 -18.45
CA VAL A 27 25.47 -9.09 -18.75
C VAL A 27 24.00 -8.91 -19.09
N VAL A 28 23.39 -7.85 -18.57
CA VAL A 28 22.06 -7.42 -18.97
C VAL A 28 22.15 -6.04 -19.62
N VAL A 29 21.57 -5.90 -20.79
CA VAL A 29 21.64 -4.66 -21.58
C VAL A 29 20.24 -4.24 -22.01
N ASN A 30 19.91 -2.98 -21.82
CA ASN A 30 18.72 -2.40 -22.45
C ASN A 30 19.10 -2.00 -23.89
N ALA A 31 18.59 -2.73 -24.86
CA ALA A 31 18.92 -2.61 -26.27
C ALA A 31 17.76 -2.05 -27.10
N ALA A 32 18.04 -0.98 -27.85
CA ALA A 32 17.16 -0.48 -28.91
C ALA A 32 17.65 -0.99 -30.26
N LEU A 33 16.90 -1.90 -30.89
CA LEU A 33 17.17 -2.34 -32.23
C LEU A 33 16.40 -1.44 -33.23
N PRO A 34 16.99 -1.10 -34.40
CA PRO A 34 16.31 -0.28 -35.40
C PRO A 34 14.95 -0.87 -35.79
N GLY A 35 13.88 -0.10 -35.65
CA GLY A 35 12.52 -0.51 -36.00
C GLY A 35 11.86 -1.52 -35.07
N LYS A 36 12.47 -1.82 -33.93
CA LYS A 36 11.86 -2.66 -32.86
C LYS A 36 11.75 -1.86 -31.56
N PRO A 37 10.78 -2.18 -30.70
CA PRO A 37 10.70 -1.58 -29.38
C PRO A 37 11.93 -1.94 -28.55
N GLN A 38 12.18 -1.19 -27.50
CA GLN A 38 13.29 -1.46 -26.57
C GLN A 38 13.12 -2.84 -25.92
N MET A 39 14.25 -3.51 -25.75
CA MET A 39 14.31 -4.86 -25.19
C MET A 39 15.39 -4.97 -24.13
N LEU A 40 15.09 -5.69 -23.08
CA LEU A 40 16.06 -6.15 -22.11
C LEU A 40 16.70 -7.44 -22.64
N VAL A 41 18.02 -7.44 -22.78
CA VAL A 41 18.76 -8.58 -23.30
C VAL A 41 19.68 -9.11 -22.21
N PHE A 42 19.39 -10.34 -21.77
CA PHE A 42 20.23 -11.08 -20.84
C PHE A 42 21.21 -11.90 -21.66
N VAL A 43 22.49 -11.71 -21.40
CA VAL A 43 23.57 -12.38 -22.15
C VAL A 43 24.42 -13.19 -21.17
N CYS A 44 24.47 -14.49 -21.41
CA CYS A 44 25.29 -15.42 -20.65
C CYS A 44 26.46 -15.88 -21.55
N PRO A 45 27.70 -15.59 -21.18
CA PRO A 45 28.87 -16.07 -21.90
C PRO A 45 28.96 -17.61 -21.83
N GLU A 46 29.39 -18.22 -22.93
CA GLU A 46 29.56 -19.67 -23.02
C GLU A 46 30.91 -20.02 -23.60
N THR A 47 31.51 -21.11 -23.12
CA THR A 47 32.77 -21.62 -23.69
C THR A 47 32.48 -22.28 -25.05
N LYS A 48 32.52 -21.50 -26.13
CA LYS A 48 32.42 -21.95 -27.53
C LYS A 48 31.46 -23.10 -27.78
N GLY A 49 30.20 -22.80 -27.85
CA GLY A 49 29.17 -23.75 -28.26
C GLY A 49 29.07 -23.85 -29.79
N THR A 50 28.48 -24.95 -30.28
CA THR A 50 28.12 -25.10 -31.69
C THR A 50 26.65 -25.47 -31.83
N TYR A 51 25.91 -24.70 -32.59
CA TYR A 51 24.51 -24.98 -32.87
C TYR A 51 24.24 -24.85 -34.38
N ARG A 52 23.73 -25.89 -35.01
CA ARG A 52 23.43 -25.95 -36.45
C ARG A 52 24.60 -25.52 -37.35
N GLY A 53 25.83 -25.85 -36.95
CA GLY A 53 27.07 -25.53 -37.71
C GLY A 53 27.60 -24.11 -37.50
N PHE A 54 26.98 -23.33 -36.59
CA PHE A 54 27.46 -22.01 -36.18
C PHE A 54 28.15 -22.12 -34.81
N THR A 55 29.31 -21.53 -34.68
CA THR A 55 29.98 -21.38 -33.39
C THR A 55 29.49 -20.12 -32.71
N TYR A 56 29.19 -20.17 -31.41
CA TYR A 56 28.77 -19.04 -30.61
C TYR A 56 29.61 -18.98 -29.33
N ASP A 57 29.79 -17.77 -28.82
CA ASP A 57 30.54 -17.47 -27.59
C ASP A 57 29.61 -17.00 -26.46
N ALA A 58 28.31 -16.78 -26.73
CA ALA A 58 27.33 -16.38 -25.74
C ALA A 58 25.93 -16.77 -26.18
N ILE A 59 25.06 -16.97 -25.19
CA ILE A 59 23.61 -17.15 -25.38
C ILE A 59 22.92 -15.88 -24.89
N ALA A 60 21.98 -15.34 -25.66
CA ALA A 60 21.24 -14.16 -25.29
C ALA A 60 19.73 -14.44 -25.32
N VAL A 61 19.02 -13.98 -24.31
CA VAL A 61 17.55 -14.01 -24.24
C VAL A 61 17.07 -12.56 -24.14
N ALA A 62 16.18 -12.17 -25.04
CA ALA A 62 15.64 -10.82 -25.09
C ALA A 62 14.15 -10.80 -24.76
N TYR A 63 13.76 -9.87 -23.89
CA TYR A 63 12.35 -9.57 -23.56
C TYR A 63 12.04 -8.13 -23.95
N TYR A 64 10.85 -7.89 -24.47
CA TYR A 64 10.40 -6.52 -24.65
C TYR A 64 10.25 -5.82 -23.29
N ASN A 65 10.65 -4.55 -23.21
CA ASN A 65 10.55 -3.79 -21.97
C ASN A 65 9.12 -3.79 -21.41
N ASP A 66 8.10 -3.66 -22.26
CA ASP A 66 6.70 -3.70 -21.86
C ASP A 66 6.31 -5.01 -21.16
N THR A 67 6.89 -6.14 -21.59
CA THR A 67 6.64 -7.44 -20.95
C THR A 67 7.26 -7.48 -19.55
N VAL A 68 8.45 -6.95 -19.38
CA VAL A 68 9.13 -6.88 -18.08
C VAL A 68 8.44 -5.88 -17.17
N LEU A 69 8.11 -4.71 -17.71
CA LEU A 69 7.39 -3.66 -16.97
C LEU A 69 6.02 -4.14 -16.49
N SER A 70 5.27 -4.88 -17.31
CA SER A 70 3.98 -5.43 -16.90
C SER A 70 4.07 -6.43 -15.75
N ALA A 71 5.22 -7.08 -15.57
CA ALA A 71 5.49 -7.96 -14.43
C ALA A 71 5.90 -7.20 -13.16
N ILE A 72 6.49 -6.02 -13.33
CA ILE A 72 6.93 -5.13 -12.25
C ILE A 72 5.86 -4.11 -11.90
N ASP A 73 4.99 -3.77 -12.86
CA ASP A 73 3.93 -2.78 -12.70
C ASP A 73 2.96 -3.24 -11.63
N SER A 74 3.07 -2.60 -10.48
CA SER A 74 2.15 -2.87 -9.40
C SER A 74 0.86 -2.10 -9.64
N SER A 75 -0.14 -2.76 -10.20
CA SER A 75 -1.54 -2.31 -10.18
C SER A 75 -2.07 -2.05 -8.73
N ALA A 76 -1.23 -2.32 -7.73
CA ALA A 76 -1.55 -2.19 -6.31
C ALA A 76 -1.95 -0.77 -5.88
N PHE A 77 -1.61 0.25 -6.67
CA PHE A 77 -1.93 1.66 -6.38
C PHE A 77 -2.66 2.34 -7.53
N ASP A 78 -3.49 1.60 -8.26
CA ASP A 78 -4.28 2.11 -9.39
C ASP A 78 -3.42 2.86 -10.45
N GLY A 79 -2.18 2.40 -10.66
CA GLY A 79 -1.24 3.01 -11.59
C GLY A 79 -0.62 4.35 -11.13
N ALA A 80 -0.86 4.76 -9.88
CA ALA A 80 -0.31 6.01 -9.34
C ALA A 80 1.13 5.86 -8.80
N ALA A 81 1.63 4.64 -8.67
CA ALA A 81 3.01 4.37 -8.28
C ALA A 81 3.91 4.34 -9.52
N HIS A 82 5.11 4.91 -9.40
CA HIS A 82 6.13 4.84 -10.43
C HIS A 82 7.23 3.87 -10.00
N SER A 83 7.54 2.91 -10.85
CA SER A 83 8.59 1.92 -10.59
C SER A 83 9.75 2.14 -11.57
N TYR A 84 10.95 2.12 -11.03
CA TYR A 84 12.17 2.24 -11.81
C TYR A 84 13.10 1.06 -11.52
N VAL A 85 13.86 0.66 -12.53
CA VAL A 85 15.11 -0.09 -12.35
C VAL A 85 16.23 0.81 -12.78
N ILE A 86 17.20 1.01 -11.91
CA ILE A 86 18.34 1.93 -12.15
C ILE A 86 19.65 1.22 -11.88
N TYR A 87 20.74 1.75 -12.44
CA TYR A 87 22.09 1.45 -12.00
C TYR A 87 22.40 2.18 -10.69
N SER A 88 23.44 1.76 -9.98
CA SER A 88 23.90 2.41 -8.74
C SER A 88 24.30 3.89 -8.94
N ASP A 89 24.64 4.30 -10.18
CA ASP A 89 24.91 5.69 -10.54
C ASP A 89 23.66 6.52 -10.88
N GLY A 90 22.47 5.93 -10.74
CA GLY A 90 21.18 6.56 -10.96
C GLY A 90 20.67 6.54 -12.41
N ARG A 91 21.44 6.03 -13.39
CA ARG A 91 20.95 5.87 -14.77
C ARG A 91 19.78 4.90 -14.82
N VAL A 92 18.71 5.29 -15.51
CA VAL A 92 17.48 4.49 -15.61
C VAL A 92 17.67 3.38 -16.64
N VAL A 93 17.38 2.16 -16.23
CA VAL A 93 17.32 0.95 -17.09
C VAL A 93 15.91 0.72 -17.57
N LEU A 94 14.94 0.76 -16.66
CA LEU A 94 13.51 0.61 -16.92
C LEU A 94 12.73 1.67 -16.15
N ASP A 95 11.70 2.21 -16.79
CA ASP A 95 10.76 3.19 -16.23
C ASP A 95 9.35 2.70 -16.53
N SER A 96 8.52 2.49 -15.50
CA SER A 96 7.12 2.11 -15.66
C SER A 96 6.26 3.19 -16.33
N ASN A 97 6.77 4.42 -16.40
CA ASN A 97 6.12 5.57 -17.03
C ASN A 97 6.90 6.07 -18.26
N ALA A 98 7.49 5.15 -19.02
CA ALA A 98 8.34 5.46 -20.19
C ALA A 98 7.61 6.30 -21.28
N ASP A 99 6.28 6.26 -21.30
CA ASP A 99 5.44 7.04 -22.25
C ASP A 99 5.16 8.48 -21.76
N SER A 100 5.77 8.92 -20.66
CA SER A 100 5.61 10.30 -20.17
C SER A 100 6.27 11.30 -21.12
N ASP A 101 5.69 12.49 -21.23
CA ASP A 101 6.26 13.60 -22.02
C ASP A 101 7.62 14.10 -21.47
N ASP A 102 8.02 13.66 -20.27
CA ASP A 102 9.24 14.06 -19.56
C ASP A 102 9.97 12.81 -19.01
N PRO A 103 10.70 12.06 -19.87
CA PRO A 103 11.36 10.83 -19.46
C PRO A 103 12.55 11.11 -18.52
N VAL A 104 12.64 10.34 -17.44
CA VAL A 104 13.76 10.42 -16.49
C VAL A 104 14.91 9.54 -16.95
N TYR A 105 16.03 10.12 -17.35
CA TYR A 105 17.23 9.39 -17.80
C TYR A 105 18.16 9.03 -16.63
N ASN A 106 18.22 9.88 -15.62
CA ASN A 106 18.99 9.63 -14.40
C ASN A 106 18.20 10.11 -13.18
N LEU A 107 17.82 9.16 -12.37
CA LEU A 107 16.96 9.43 -11.22
C LEU A 107 17.68 10.18 -10.10
N LEU A 108 18.98 9.91 -9.86
CA LEU A 108 19.75 10.68 -8.88
C LEU A 108 19.88 12.16 -9.27
N ALA A 109 20.08 12.43 -10.55
CA ALA A 109 20.11 13.81 -11.04
C ALA A 109 18.74 14.49 -10.89
N GLU A 110 17.65 13.78 -11.18
CA GLU A 110 16.28 14.26 -10.99
C GLU A 110 15.97 14.56 -9.51
N LEU A 111 16.34 13.65 -8.61
CA LEU A 111 16.16 13.85 -7.17
C LEU A 111 16.99 15.03 -6.64
N ARG A 112 18.23 15.20 -7.12
CA ARG A 112 19.07 16.33 -6.71
C ARG A 112 18.50 17.68 -7.15
N GLY A 113 17.93 17.75 -8.36
CA GLY A 113 17.44 19.00 -8.93
C GLY A 113 16.04 19.40 -8.47
N ASN A 114 15.17 18.44 -8.22
CA ASN A 114 13.73 18.64 -8.12
C ASN A 114 13.11 18.13 -6.82
N SER A 115 13.91 17.64 -5.83
CA SER A 115 13.39 17.19 -4.54
C SER A 115 13.75 18.13 -3.39
N ASP A 116 13.09 17.94 -2.25
CA ASP A 116 13.34 18.63 -0.98
C ASP A 116 14.41 17.96 -0.12
N LEU A 117 15.19 17.03 -0.72
CA LEU A 117 16.24 16.32 -0.01
C LEU A 117 17.39 17.25 0.38
N SER A 118 17.75 17.27 1.67
CA SER A 118 18.98 17.93 2.08
C SER A 118 20.20 17.19 1.53
N GLU A 119 21.30 17.90 1.26
CA GLU A 119 22.56 17.32 0.78
C GLU A 119 22.95 16.05 1.57
N LYS A 120 22.89 16.10 2.90
CA LYS A 120 23.20 14.96 3.77
C LYS A 120 22.32 13.72 3.50
N LYS A 121 21.03 13.93 3.24
CA LYS A 121 20.11 12.82 2.92
C LYS A 121 20.34 12.30 1.52
N PHE A 122 20.66 13.19 0.59
CA PHE A 122 21.00 12.82 -0.77
C PHE A 122 22.29 12.00 -0.83
N ASP A 123 23.33 12.42 -0.11
CA ASP A 123 24.59 11.69 -0.03
C ASP A 123 24.40 10.31 0.59
N ALA A 124 23.59 10.21 1.67
CA ALA A 124 23.24 8.92 2.28
C ALA A 124 22.50 8.00 1.29
N LEU A 125 21.57 8.52 0.49
CA LEU A 125 20.85 7.77 -0.53
C LEU A 125 21.81 7.30 -1.64
N SER A 126 22.70 8.17 -2.10
CA SER A 126 23.71 7.84 -3.10
C SER A 126 24.69 6.77 -2.61
N ASP A 127 25.10 6.86 -1.34
CA ASP A 127 25.92 5.84 -0.68
C ASP A 127 25.19 4.50 -0.54
N ASP A 128 23.87 4.52 -0.24
CA ASP A 128 23.06 3.30 -0.20
C ASP A 128 23.02 2.64 -1.57
N PHE A 129 22.83 3.41 -2.63
CA PHE A 129 22.84 2.88 -3.99
C PHE A 129 24.22 2.31 -4.38
N ALA A 130 25.29 3.05 -4.09
CA ALA A 130 26.65 2.58 -4.39
C ALA A 130 27.03 1.30 -3.63
N GLN A 131 26.45 1.07 -2.44
CA GLN A 131 26.72 -0.11 -1.61
C GLN A 131 25.66 -1.21 -1.77
N GLY A 132 24.67 -1.04 -2.65
CA GLY A 132 23.57 -1.99 -2.85
C GLY A 132 22.74 -2.22 -1.60
N ARG A 133 22.57 -1.19 -0.75
CA ARG A 133 21.74 -1.27 0.44
C ARG A 133 20.28 -1.01 0.12
N ASN A 134 19.41 -1.71 0.83
CA ASN A 134 17.95 -1.53 0.76
C ASN A 134 17.51 -0.43 1.73
N GLY A 135 16.47 0.29 1.39
CA GLY A 135 15.95 1.31 2.28
C GLY A 135 14.65 1.94 1.84
N SER A 136 14.19 2.88 2.65
CA SER A 136 13.02 3.68 2.34
C SER A 136 13.12 5.06 2.98
N MET A 137 12.55 6.05 2.30
CA MET A 137 12.46 7.41 2.82
C MET A 137 11.24 8.13 2.28
N MET A 138 10.93 9.25 2.89
CA MET A 138 9.90 10.15 2.41
C MET A 138 10.58 11.40 1.82
N LEU A 139 10.10 11.83 0.65
CA LEU A 139 10.62 13.01 -0.03
C LEU A 139 9.48 13.74 -0.76
N THR A 140 9.72 15.00 -1.10
CA THR A 140 8.87 15.77 -2.00
C THR A 140 9.61 15.93 -3.32
N LEU A 141 9.00 15.48 -4.42
CA LEU A 141 9.54 15.59 -5.77
C LEU A 141 8.55 16.40 -6.62
N ARG A 142 9.03 17.49 -7.24
CA ARG A 142 8.18 18.39 -8.05
C ARG A 142 6.89 18.83 -7.32
N GLY A 143 6.96 19.05 -6.00
CA GLY A 143 5.83 19.51 -5.17
C GLY A 143 4.88 18.40 -4.69
N THR A 144 5.07 17.17 -5.11
CA THR A 144 4.29 16.00 -4.64
C THR A 144 5.10 15.18 -3.65
N ARG A 145 4.47 14.77 -2.54
CA ARG A 145 5.12 13.91 -1.53
C ARG A 145 5.04 12.46 -1.92
N TYR A 146 6.18 11.77 -1.85
CA TYR A 146 6.31 10.36 -2.17
C TYR A 146 6.95 9.58 -1.02
N TYR A 147 6.55 8.32 -0.90
CA TYR A 147 7.36 7.27 -0.30
C TYR A 147 8.28 6.72 -1.38
N LEU A 148 9.58 6.81 -1.15
CA LEU A 148 10.62 6.17 -1.93
C LEU A 148 11.01 4.89 -1.21
N VAL A 149 10.94 3.76 -1.92
CA VAL A 149 11.44 2.46 -1.46
C VAL A 149 12.44 1.95 -2.49
N TYR A 150 13.56 1.43 -2.06
CA TYR A 150 14.59 0.91 -2.95
C TYR A 150 15.19 -0.38 -2.43
N GLU A 151 15.47 -1.29 -3.35
CA GLU A 151 16.01 -2.62 -3.08
C GLU A 151 16.98 -3.05 -4.16
N ASN A 152 18.13 -3.61 -3.75
CA ASN A 152 19.06 -4.24 -4.66
C ASN A 152 18.50 -5.59 -5.12
N ILE A 153 18.37 -5.78 -6.43
CA ILE A 153 17.82 -7.02 -7.00
C ILE A 153 18.85 -8.12 -7.22
N GLY A 154 20.12 -7.89 -6.89
CA GLY A 154 21.19 -8.89 -6.99
C GLY A 154 21.59 -9.23 -8.42
N ILE A 155 21.18 -8.45 -9.41
CA ILE A 155 21.59 -8.56 -10.80
C ILE A 155 22.48 -7.36 -11.09
N GLN A 156 23.76 -7.60 -11.33
CA GLN A 156 24.76 -6.52 -11.48
C GLN A 156 24.65 -5.51 -10.30
N ASP A 157 24.70 -4.23 -10.58
CA ASP A 157 24.51 -3.13 -9.64
C ASP A 157 23.10 -2.50 -9.73
N TRP A 158 22.11 -3.31 -10.12
CA TRP A 158 20.75 -2.82 -10.33
C TRP A 158 19.96 -2.68 -9.04
N ILE A 159 19.25 -1.59 -8.97
CA ILE A 159 18.38 -1.24 -7.85
C ILE A 159 16.95 -1.06 -8.39
N MET A 160 16.02 -1.81 -7.83
CA MET A 160 14.59 -1.59 -8.04
C MET A 160 14.12 -0.50 -7.10
N LEU A 161 13.32 0.41 -7.61
CA LEU A 161 12.91 1.59 -6.91
C LEU A 161 11.44 1.88 -7.17
N GLY A 162 10.69 2.16 -6.11
CA GLY A 162 9.28 2.53 -6.16
C GLY A 162 9.06 3.90 -5.55
N LEU A 163 8.34 4.75 -6.29
CA LEU A 163 7.84 6.05 -5.84
C LEU A 163 6.33 5.98 -5.72
N VAL A 164 5.82 6.02 -4.49
CA VAL A 164 4.37 5.96 -4.22
C VAL A 164 3.89 7.28 -3.64
N PRO A 165 2.93 7.99 -4.28
CA PRO A 165 2.40 9.23 -3.73
C PRO A 165 1.76 8.99 -2.36
N VAL A 166 2.10 9.83 -1.38
CA VAL A 166 1.55 9.75 -0.01
C VAL A 166 0.02 9.91 -0.02
N SER A 167 -0.52 10.71 -0.93
CA SER A 167 -1.96 10.91 -1.10
C SER A 167 -2.70 9.62 -1.43
N VAL A 168 -2.10 8.75 -2.25
CA VAL A 168 -2.69 7.47 -2.66
C VAL A 168 -2.69 6.47 -1.50
N VAL A 169 -1.60 6.40 -0.76
CA VAL A 169 -1.49 5.57 0.45
C VAL A 169 -2.53 6.01 1.48
N ASN A 170 -2.67 7.32 1.71
CA ASN A 170 -3.61 7.87 2.68
C ASN A 170 -5.08 7.72 2.23
N ALA A 171 -5.38 7.82 0.93
CA ALA A 171 -6.74 7.65 0.42
C ALA A 171 -7.31 6.26 0.73
N GLY A 172 -6.49 5.22 0.67
CA GLY A 172 -6.86 3.87 1.12
C GLY A 172 -7.16 3.80 2.62
N MET A 173 -6.37 4.48 3.43
CA MET A 173 -6.57 4.55 4.89
C MET A 173 -7.81 5.36 5.28
N ASP A 174 -8.10 6.47 4.62
CA ASP A 174 -9.27 7.31 4.89
C ASP A 174 -10.58 6.55 4.65
N THR A 175 -10.64 5.71 3.64
CA THR A 175 -11.82 4.90 3.35
C THR A 175 -12.06 3.83 4.44
N LEU A 176 -11.02 3.18 4.91
CA LEU A 176 -11.08 2.20 6.00
C LEU A 176 -11.45 2.88 7.32
N TRP A 177 -10.82 4.01 7.63
CA TRP A 177 -11.10 4.78 8.84
C TRP A 177 -12.56 5.25 8.90
N ARG A 178 -13.09 5.78 7.80
CA ARG A 178 -14.46 6.24 7.68
C ARG A 178 -15.48 5.12 7.95
N ARG A 179 -15.28 3.94 7.35
CA ARG A 179 -16.12 2.77 7.61
C ARG A 179 -16.04 2.30 9.07
N THR A 180 -14.84 2.30 9.65
CA THR A 180 -14.66 1.91 11.05
C THR A 180 -15.38 2.88 11.98
N VAL A 181 -15.29 4.19 11.75
CA VAL A 181 -16.00 5.21 12.52
C VAL A 181 -17.52 5.04 12.39
N GLU A 182 -18.05 4.80 11.19
CA GLU A 182 -19.49 4.54 10.97
C GLU A 182 -19.96 3.33 11.79
N ILE A 183 -19.24 2.23 11.80
CA ILE A 183 -19.59 1.03 12.58
C ILE A 183 -19.57 1.35 14.08
N VAL A 184 -18.56 2.05 14.57
CA VAL A 184 -18.45 2.43 15.98
C VAL A 184 -19.62 3.33 16.41
N VAL A 185 -19.98 4.31 15.59
CA VAL A 185 -21.12 5.21 15.87
C VAL A 185 -22.43 4.43 15.90
N VAL A 186 -22.68 3.54 14.94
CA VAL A 186 -23.89 2.71 14.93
C VAL A 186 -23.96 1.83 16.18
N MET A 187 -22.86 1.17 16.54
CA MET A 187 -22.78 0.36 17.77
C MET A 187 -23.05 1.20 19.02
N ALA A 188 -22.49 2.39 19.13
CA ALA A 188 -22.71 3.30 20.25
C ALA A 188 -24.19 3.73 20.35
N CYS A 189 -24.84 4.04 19.23
CA CYS A 189 -26.27 4.37 19.18
C CYS A 189 -27.15 3.19 19.62
N LEU A 190 -26.83 1.97 19.18
CA LEU A 190 -27.55 0.77 19.59
C LEU A 190 -27.42 0.49 21.09
N LEU A 191 -26.22 0.62 21.64
CA LEU A 191 -26.01 0.46 23.09
C LEU A 191 -26.71 1.54 23.89
N MET A 192 -26.69 2.79 23.44
CA MET A 192 -27.43 3.88 24.08
C MET A 192 -28.93 3.63 24.04
N GLY A 193 -29.46 3.21 22.90
CA GLY A 193 -30.91 2.84 22.78
C GLY A 193 -31.29 1.69 23.71
N LEU A 194 -30.45 0.67 23.84
CA LEU A 194 -30.65 -0.44 24.76
C LEU A 194 -30.68 0.02 26.23
N LEU A 195 -29.72 0.88 26.61
CA LEU A 195 -29.64 1.45 27.96
C LEU A 195 -30.88 2.27 28.28
N ILE A 196 -31.32 3.13 27.36
CA ILE A 196 -32.55 3.92 27.54
C ILE A 196 -33.76 2.99 27.69
N ALA A 197 -33.89 1.96 26.85
CA ALA A 197 -34.97 0.98 26.95
C ALA A 197 -34.97 0.24 28.29
N LEU A 198 -33.83 -0.13 28.82
CA LEU A 198 -33.71 -0.77 30.14
C LEU A 198 -34.06 0.19 31.26
N ILE A 199 -33.64 1.45 31.20
CA ILE A 199 -34.02 2.47 32.20
C ILE A 199 -35.52 2.72 32.18
N VAL A 200 -36.13 2.86 31.01
CA VAL A 200 -37.58 3.06 30.87
C VAL A 200 -38.35 1.86 31.39
N ARG A 201 -37.93 0.64 31.11
CA ARG A 201 -38.52 -0.59 31.67
C ARG A 201 -38.46 -0.60 33.20
N ARG A 202 -37.27 -0.37 33.77
CA ARG A 202 -37.10 -0.32 35.22
C ARG A 202 -37.96 0.78 35.88
N SER A 203 -38.01 1.96 35.26
CA SER A 203 -38.85 3.06 35.74
C SER A 203 -40.34 2.71 35.71
N ARG A 204 -40.81 2.07 34.64
CA ARG A 204 -42.25 1.62 34.54
C ARG A 204 -42.56 0.53 35.57
N ASP A 205 -41.66 -0.40 35.82
CA ASP A 205 -41.86 -1.44 36.83
C ASP A 205 -41.82 -0.86 38.25
N ALA A 206 -41.02 0.15 38.50
CA ALA A 206 -40.98 0.87 39.77
C ALA A 206 -42.28 1.69 40.02
N LEU A 207 -42.83 2.33 38.98
CA LEU A 207 -44.10 3.04 39.06
C LEU A 207 -45.26 2.06 39.32
N ARG A 208 -45.32 0.95 38.63
CA ARG A 208 -46.37 -0.08 38.85
C ARG A 208 -46.33 -0.65 40.28
N ARG A 209 -45.16 -0.82 40.86
CA ARG A 209 -45.04 -1.27 42.26
C ARG A 209 -45.53 -0.22 43.24
N ARG A 210 -45.32 1.06 42.99
CA ARG A 210 -45.84 2.15 43.84
C ARG A 210 -47.36 2.25 43.77
N ASP A 211 -47.92 2.12 42.59
CA ASP A 211 -49.37 2.15 42.44
C ASP A 211 -50.06 0.99 43.18
N THR A 212 -49.50 -0.21 43.16
CA THR A 212 -50.00 -1.36 43.92
C THR A 212 -49.85 -1.18 45.43
N GLU A 213 -48.79 -0.55 45.89
CA GLU A 213 -48.56 -0.30 47.33
C GLU A 213 -49.47 0.78 47.88
N ILE A 214 -49.77 1.81 47.07
CA ILE A 214 -50.78 2.85 47.45
C ILE A 214 -52.16 2.26 47.51
N LEU A 215 -52.61 1.47 46.56
CA LEU A 215 -53.88 0.79 46.56
C LEU A 215 -54.04 -0.14 47.77
N TYR A 216 -52.99 -0.90 48.11
CA TYR A 216 -53.03 -1.77 49.28
C TYR A 216 -53.16 -0.99 50.64
N ARG A 217 -52.45 0.14 50.74
CA ARG A 217 -52.52 1.02 51.90
C ARG A 217 -53.91 1.68 52.04
N ASP A 218 -54.51 2.09 50.94
CA ASP A 218 -55.83 2.70 50.92
C ASP A 218 -56.94 1.70 51.30
N GLU A 219 -56.84 0.46 50.83
CA GLU A 219 -57.74 -0.63 51.20
C GLU A 219 -57.58 -1.00 52.69
N LEU A 220 -56.35 -1.06 53.20
CA LEU A 220 -56.08 -1.27 54.63
C LEU A 220 -56.63 -0.14 55.49
N PHE A 221 -56.50 1.11 55.05
CA PHE A 221 -56.97 2.27 55.76
C PHE A 221 -58.46 2.29 55.77
N THR A 222 -59.17 1.96 54.71
CA THR A 222 -60.57 1.84 54.59
C THR A 222 -61.13 0.73 55.48
N ARG A 223 -60.47 -0.43 55.54
CA ARG A 223 -60.86 -1.53 56.46
C ARG A 223 -60.67 -1.20 57.92
N LEU A 224 -59.58 -0.50 58.28
CA LEU A 224 -59.36 -0.05 59.66
C LEU A 224 -60.29 1.02 60.08
N SER A 225 -60.60 2.01 59.22
CA SER A 225 -61.59 3.05 59.50
C SER A 225 -62.96 2.49 59.75
N ARG A 226 -63.34 1.51 58.94
CA ARG A 226 -64.67 0.86 59.14
C ARG A 226 -64.78 0.05 60.47
N ASN A 227 -63.66 -0.60 60.86
CA ASN A 227 -63.64 -1.30 62.15
C ASN A 227 -63.56 -0.36 63.35
N VAL A 228 -62.97 0.83 63.19
CA VAL A 228 -62.96 1.86 64.25
C VAL A 228 -64.32 2.49 64.43
N ASP A 229 -65.04 2.76 63.35
CA ASP A 229 -66.38 3.26 63.43
C ASP A 229 -67.35 2.26 64.14
N ASP A 230 -67.23 0.96 63.86
CA ASP A 230 -67.95 -0.09 64.54
C ASP A 230 -67.59 -0.16 66.03
N VAL A 231 -66.40 0.11 66.45
CA VAL A 231 -65.95 0.18 67.86
C VAL A 231 -66.49 1.43 68.57
N PHE A 232 -66.53 2.58 67.89
CA PHE A 232 -67.14 3.81 68.44
C PHE A 232 -68.63 3.73 68.59
N LEU A 233 -69.33 3.06 67.71
CA LEU A 233 -70.76 2.80 67.83
C LEU A 233 -71.15 1.84 68.97
N MET A 234 -70.24 0.90 69.32
CA MET A 234 -70.41 0.01 70.46
C MET A 234 -70.26 0.71 71.84
N MET A 235 -69.37 1.74 71.91
CA MET A 235 -69.19 2.47 73.18
C MET A 235 -70.30 3.48 73.48
N ASP A 236 -71.00 3.98 72.48
CA ASP A 236 -72.10 4.94 72.64
C ASP A 236 -73.44 4.27 72.98
N ALA A 237 -73.57 2.95 72.93
CA ALA A 237 -74.76 2.17 73.29
C ALA A 237 -74.82 1.74 74.73
N GLU A 238 -73.79 1.99 75.60
CA GLU A 238 -73.79 1.65 77.04
C GLU A 238 -73.89 2.85 77.99
N THR A 239 -74.31 4.02 77.50
CA THR A 239 -74.74 5.16 78.32
C THR A 239 -76.21 5.48 78.08
#